data_f326f15bb4ca032cb274fbf3d5edea77
#
_entry.id   f326f15bb4ca032cb274fbf3d5edea77
#
_cell.length_a   1.000
_cell.length_b   1.000
_cell.length_c   1.000
_cell.angle_alpha   90.00
_cell.angle_beta   90.00
_cell.angle_gamma   90.00
#
_symmetry.space_group_name_H-M   'P 1'
#
loop_
_entity.id
_entity.type
_entity.pdbx_description
1 polymer ?
#
loop_
_entity_poly.entity_id
_entity_poly.type
_entity_poly.pdbx_seq_one_letter_code
_entity_poly.pdbx_strand_id
1 'polypeptide(L)'
;QGKAEPLVESYLINLFGEINVYNALGVIASLRTLGFSQEQVQDGLASYYGVKRRFELIGEKEGVTVYDDYAHHPTAVLETLKAARTKFPEKKIWAVFEPHTYSRTEATLAELATAFSSANEVLLAEIYPARERKTEQSITGIQVVEEISKHHKSVRLVANKEAALGLLKAELKPGDVVIVMAV
;
A
#
# COMPACT_ATOMS: atom_id res chain seq x y z
N GLN A 1 25.92 -2.91 42.28
CA GLN A 1 25.74 -2.48 40.87
C GLN A 1 24.26 -2.52 40.60
N GLY A 2 23.59 -1.35 40.75
CA GLY A 2 22.19 -1.21 40.39
C GLY A 2 22.02 -1.41 38.89
N LYS A 3 21.15 -2.33 38.49
CA LYS A 3 20.71 -2.41 37.10
C LYS A 3 19.98 -1.10 36.82
N ALA A 4 20.49 -0.30 35.86
CA ALA A 4 19.74 0.85 35.38
C ALA A 4 18.38 0.34 34.86
N GLU A 5 17.31 0.91 35.37
CA GLU A 5 15.98 0.62 34.80
C GLU A 5 15.97 1.02 33.33
N PRO A 6 15.38 0.21 32.43
CA PRO A 6 15.30 0.57 31.03
C PRO A 6 14.55 1.89 30.87
N LEU A 7 15.15 2.84 30.19
CA LEU A 7 14.49 4.11 29.86
C LEU A 7 13.35 3.81 28.88
N VAL A 8 12.11 3.98 29.31
CA VAL A 8 10.94 3.80 28.45
C VAL A 8 10.50 5.19 27.97
N GLU A 9 10.63 5.42 26.68
CA GLU A 9 10.15 6.63 26.02
C GLU A 9 8.94 6.28 25.13
N SER A 10 7.94 7.15 25.11
CA SER A 10 6.76 7.00 24.24
C SER A 10 6.74 8.09 23.18
N TYR A 11 6.40 7.70 21.94
CA TYR A 11 6.31 8.59 20.80
C TYR A 11 4.99 8.38 20.06
N LEU A 12 4.38 9.46 19.59
CA LEU A 12 3.20 9.44 18.74
C LEU A 12 3.61 9.75 17.30
N ILE A 13 3.13 8.95 16.37
CA ILE A 13 3.29 9.16 14.92
C ILE A 13 1.93 9.28 14.23
N ASN A 14 1.84 10.09 13.18
CA ASN A 14 0.61 10.31 12.42
C ASN A 14 0.44 9.32 11.24
N LEU A 15 1.40 8.42 11.04
CA LEU A 15 1.39 7.47 9.93
C LEU A 15 0.77 6.13 10.35
N PHE A 16 0.04 5.50 9.45
CA PHE A 16 -0.58 4.20 9.68
C PHE A 16 0.31 3.05 9.17
N GLY A 17 0.17 1.89 9.82
CA GLY A 17 0.84 0.65 9.45
C GLY A 17 2.13 0.40 10.24
N GLU A 18 2.38 -0.88 10.50
CA GLU A 18 3.52 -1.34 11.29
C GLU A 18 4.86 -0.93 10.69
N ILE A 19 4.96 -0.90 9.36
CA ILE A 19 6.17 -0.47 8.66
C ILE A 19 6.57 0.97 9.04
N ASN A 20 5.61 1.86 9.29
CA ASN A 20 5.89 3.22 9.70
C ASN A 20 6.33 3.31 11.17
N VAL A 21 5.96 2.35 11.99
CA VAL A 21 6.52 2.22 13.35
C VAL A 21 8.02 1.89 13.25
N TYR A 22 8.42 0.93 12.42
CA TYR A 22 9.83 0.60 12.20
C TYR A 22 10.61 1.78 11.60
N ASN A 23 10.03 2.50 10.65
CA ASN A 23 10.64 3.70 10.09
C ASN A 23 10.86 4.77 11.18
N ALA A 24 9.85 5.01 12.01
CA ALA A 24 9.95 5.96 13.13
C ALA A 24 11.01 5.53 14.15
N LEU A 25 11.09 4.23 14.49
CA LEU A 25 12.13 3.71 15.39
C LEU A 25 13.54 3.99 14.85
N GLY A 26 13.77 3.82 13.54
CA GLY A 26 15.04 4.16 12.91
C GLY A 26 15.37 5.65 13.04
N VAL A 27 14.39 6.53 12.80
CA VAL A 27 14.54 7.98 12.95
C VAL A 27 14.80 8.35 14.41
N ILE A 28 14.01 7.82 15.36
CA ILE A 28 14.16 8.07 16.80
C ILE A 28 15.58 7.66 17.24
N ALA A 29 16.01 6.44 16.92
CA ALA A 29 17.32 5.95 17.31
C ALA A 29 18.45 6.84 16.77
N SER A 30 18.36 7.26 15.51
CA SER A 30 19.34 8.15 14.88
C SER A 30 19.40 9.52 15.55
N LEU A 31 18.24 10.17 15.74
CA LEU A 31 18.19 11.50 16.33
C LEU A 31 18.60 11.50 17.80
N ARG A 32 18.17 10.49 18.58
CA ARG A 32 18.59 10.34 20.00
C ARG A 32 20.10 10.13 20.09
N THR A 33 20.70 9.37 19.18
CA THR A 33 22.17 9.18 19.11
C THR A 33 22.90 10.49 18.79
N LEU A 34 22.29 11.36 17.98
CA LEU A 34 22.81 12.69 17.65
C LEU A 34 22.59 13.72 18.76
N GLY A 35 21.96 13.35 19.87
CA GLY A 35 21.79 14.21 21.06
C GLY A 35 20.51 15.04 21.09
N PHE A 36 19.56 14.83 20.16
CA PHE A 36 18.24 15.48 20.23
C PHE A 36 17.46 14.96 21.43
N SER A 37 16.72 15.85 22.09
CA SER A 37 15.86 15.48 23.21
C SER A 37 14.64 14.66 22.76
N GLN A 38 14.00 13.96 23.68
CA GLN A 38 12.73 13.26 23.39
C GLN A 38 11.67 14.22 22.85
N GLU A 39 11.54 15.39 23.46
CA GLU A 39 10.57 16.42 23.03
C GLU A 39 10.82 16.89 21.59
N GLN A 40 12.06 17.20 21.24
CA GLN A 40 12.42 17.61 19.87
C GLN A 40 12.08 16.52 18.84
N VAL A 41 12.37 15.26 19.16
CA VAL A 41 12.05 14.13 18.29
C VAL A 41 10.54 13.94 18.18
N GLN A 42 9.81 14.04 19.30
CA GLN A 42 8.34 13.93 19.32
C GLN A 42 7.68 15.04 18.51
N ASP A 43 8.13 16.28 18.62
CA ASP A 43 7.59 17.43 17.86
C ASP A 43 7.82 17.21 16.35
N GLY A 44 9.00 16.74 15.95
CA GLY A 44 9.29 16.37 14.58
C GLY A 44 8.36 15.29 14.05
N LEU A 45 8.16 14.21 14.80
CA LEU A 45 7.26 13.11 14.42
C LEU A 45 5.80 13.55 14.38
N ALA A 46 5.35 14.38 15.32
CA ALA A 46 3.97 14.89 15.37
C ALA A 46 3.66 15.86 14.22
N SER A 47 4.66 16.55 13.70
CA SER A 47 4.52 17.47 12.56
C SER A 47 4.61 16.78 11.20
N TYR A 48 4.98 15.49 11.15
CA TYR A 48 5.17 14.76 9.92
C TYR A 48 3.92 13.95 9.53
N TYR A 49 3.36 14.25 8.37
CA TYR A 49 2.14 13.61 7.83
C TYR A 49 2.41 12.71 6.62
N GLY A 50 3.67 12.36 6.39
CA GLY A 50 4.07 11.50 5.27
C GLY A 50 4.49 12.27 4.03
N VAL A 51 4.75 11.54 2.97
CA VAL A 51 5.08 12.07 1.64
C VAL A 51 3.98 11.71 0.66
N LYS A 52 3.90 12.45 -0.44
CA LYS A 52 2.95 12.19 -1.53
C LYS A 52 3.10 10.74 -2.02
N ARG A 53 1.98 10.16 -2.42
CA ARG A 53 1.91 8.79 -2.94
C ARG A 53 2.44 7.72 -1.97
N ARG A 54 2.30 7.93 -0.66
CA ARG A 54 2.56 6.95 0.41
C ARG A 54 1.37 6.93 1.35
N PHE A 55 0.39 6.11 1.02
CA PHE A 55 -0.91 6.06 1.68
C PHE A 55 -1.54 7.46 1.78
N GLU A 56 -1.41 8.24 0.70
CA GLU A 56 -1.86 9.62 0.62
C GLU A 56 -3.38 9.67 0.43
N LEU A 57 -4.07 10.40 1.30
CA LEU A 57 -5.49 10.65 1.14
C LEU A 57 -5.68 11.63 -0.04
N ILE A 58 -6.30 11.16 -1.11
CA ILE A 58 -6.66 12.00 -2.27
C ILE A 58 -7.94 12.78 -2.01
N GLY A 59 -8.91 12.14 -1.34
CA GLY A 59 -10.15 12.80 -0.98
C GLY A 59 -11.26 11.82 -0.64
N GLU A 60 -12.41 12.41 -0.31
CA GLU A 60 -13.65 11.69 -0.08
C GLU A 60 -14.78 12.30 -0.91
N LYS A 61 -15.53 11.45 -1.59
CA LYS A 61 -16.70 11.87 -2.37
C LYS A 61 -17.81 10.82 -2.24
N GLU A 62 -19.02 11.29 -1.95
CA GLU A 62 -20.21 10.44 -1.81
C GLU A 62 -20.03 9.29 -0.80
N GLY A 63 -19.23 9.54 0.27
CA GLY A 63 -18.90 8.56 1.29
C GLY A 63 -17.83 7.54 0.88
N VAL A 64 -17.24 7.64 -0.30
CA VAL A 64 -16.13 6.83 -0.75
C VAL A 64 -14.82 7.56 -0.49
N THR A 65 -13.88 6.92 0.19
CA THR A 65 -12.56 7.49 0.49
C THR A 65 -11.51 6.91 -0.46
N VAL A 66 -10.66 7.75 -1.07
CA VAL A 66 -9.66 7.34 -2.05
C VAL A 66 -8.26 7.68 -1.55
N TYR A 67 -7.37 6.69 -1.60
CA TYR A 67 -5.95 6.81 -1.29
C TYR A 67 -5.10 6.52 -2.52
N ASP A 68 -3.96 7.20 -2.65
CA ASP A 68 -2.90 6.89 -3.61
C ASP A 68 -1.66 6.36 -2.91
N ASP A 69 -1.06 5.32 -3.46
CA ASP A 69 0.19 4.73 -2.97
C ASP A 69 1.10 4.34 -4.14
N TYR A 70 2.39 4.53 -3.95
CA TYR A 70 3.41 4.15 -4.94
C TYR A 70 3.80 2.67 -4.85
N ALA A 71 3.07 1.86 -4.08
CA ALA A 71 3.34 0.44 -3.89
C ALA A 71 3.26 -0.31 -5.23
N HIS A 72 4.35 -0.95 -5.61
CA HIS A 72 4.46 -1.78 -6.81
C HIS A 72 5.31 -3.04 -6.59
N HIS A 73 5.91 -3.20 -5.42
CA HIS A 73 6.56 -4.42 -4.96
C HIS A 73 5.62 -5.20 -4.04
N PRO A 74 5.56 -6.54 -4.09
CA PRO A 74 4.64 -7.34 -3.29
C PRO A 74 4.60 -6.98 -1.80
N THR A 75 5.77 -6.82 -1.18
CA THR A 75 5.87 -6.40 0.23
C THR A 75 5.20 -5.06 0.47
N ALA A 76 5.41 -4.07 -0.42
CA ALA A 76 4.80 -2.76 -0.27
C ALA A 76 3.28 -2.83 -0.46
N VAL A 77 2.78 -3.59 -1.45
CA VAL A 77 1.35 -3.84 -1.66
C VAL A 77 0.72 -4.46 -0.41
N LEU A 78 1.33 -5.51 0.13
CA LEU A 78 0.87 -6.19 1.33
C LEU A 78 0.78 -5.24 2.53
N GLU A 79 1.84 -4.48 2.79
CA GLU A 79 1.90 -3.57 3.95
C GLU A 79 0.94 -2.37 3.80
N THR A 80 0.79 -1.83 2.59
CA THR A 80 -0.20 -0.78 2.30
C THR A 80 -1.62 -1.29 2.57
N LEU A 81 -1.97 -2.50 2.12
CA LEU A 81 -3.30 -3.07 2.33
C LEU A 81 -3.54 -3.48 3.79
N LYS A 82 -2.53 -3.96 4.51
CA LYS A 82 -2.61 -4.19 5.97
C LYS A 82 -2.85 -2.87 6.73
N ALA A 83 -2.12 -1.81 6.37
CA ALA A 83 -2.33 -0.49 6.96
C ALA A 83 -3.75 0.03 6.69
N ALA A 84 -4.26 -0.16 5.46
CA ALA A 84 -5.64 0.16 5.11
C ALA A 84 -6.64 -0.63 5.95
N ARG A 85 -6.44 -1.94 6.12
CA ARG A 85 -7.32 -2.79 6.93
C ARG A 85 -7.28 -2.41 8.41
N THR A 86 -6.11 -2.06 8.94
CA THR A 86 -5.97 -1.58 10.33
C THR A 86 -6.73 -0.26 10.53
N LYS A 87 -6.64 0.66 9.57
CA LYS A 87 -7.35 1.94 9.62
C LYS A 87 -8.86 1.79 9.41
N PHE A 88 -9.29 0.83 8.61
CA PHE A 88 -10.68 0.62 8.19
C PHE A 88 -11.11 -0.85 8.39
N PRO A 89 -11.21 -1.33 9.64
CA PRO A 89 -11.39 -2.75 9.93
C PRO A 89 -12.69 -3.33 9.33
N GLU A 90 -13.76 -2.53 9.28
CA GLU A 90 -15.09 -2.96 8.83
C GLU A 90 -15.47 -2.48 7.43
N LYS A 91 -14.64 -1.64 6.80
CA LYS A 91 -14.96 -1.09 5.48
C LYS A 91 -14.57 -2.05 4.36
N LYS A 92 -15.29 -1.99 3.25
CA LYS A 92 -14.90 -2.68 2.02
C LYS A 92 -13.74 -1.96 1.38
N ILE A 93 -12.62 -2.68 1.19
CA ILE A 93 -11.38 -2.15 0.60
C ILE A 93 -11.24 -2.67 -0.82
N TRP A 94 -11.13 -1.74 -1.75
CA TRP A 94 -10.83 -1.98 -3.15
C TRP A 94 -9.35 -1.67 -3.41
N ALA A 95 -8.61 -2.67 -3.87
CA ALA A 95 -7.24 -2.50 -4.35
C ALA A 95 -7.27 -2.32 -5.87
N VAL A 96 -6.84 -1.17 -6.36
CA VAL A 96 -6.62 -0.93 -7.79
C VAL A 96 -5.12 -0.95 -8.01
N PHE A 97 -4.62 -1.96 -8.72
CA PHE A 97 -3.19 -2.20 -8.85
C PHE A 97 -2.75 -2.24 -10.32
N GLU A 98 -1.70 -1.49 -10.64
CA GLU A 98 -1.02 -1.54 -11.94
C GLU A 98 0.35 -2.18 -11.77
N PRO A 99 0.55 -3.43 -12.25
CA PRO A 99 1.87 -4.08 -12.23
C PRO A 99 2.86 -3.29 -13.08
N HIS A 100 4.09 -3.12 -12.58
CA HIS A 100 5.11 -2.32 -13.26
C HIS A 100 6.25 -3.20 -13.75
N THR A 101 6.45 -3.22 -15.06
CA THR A 101 7.35 -4.01 -15.90
C THR A 101 7.05 -5.51 -15.92
N TYR A 102 7.26 -6.13 -17.08
CA TYR A 102 7.05 -7.57 -17.27
C TYR A 102 8.02 -8.39 -16.43
N SER A 103 9.32 -8.05 -16.50
CA SER A 103 10.37 -8.80 -15.80
C SER A 103 10.19 -8.80 -14.28
N ARG A 104 9.82 -7.65 -13.69
CA ARG A 104 9.56 -7.57 -12.24
C ARG A 104 8.32 -8.36 -11.87
N THR A 105 7.24 -8.20 -12.62
CA THR A 105 5.97 -8.89 -12.36
C THR A 105 6.17 -10.40 -12.41
N GLU A 106 6.92 -10.91 -13.39
CA GLU A 106 7.24 -12.32 -13.49
C GLU A 106 8.11 -12.81 -12.34
N ALA A 107 9.19 -12.06 -12.02
CA ALA A 107 10.12 -12.44 -10.96
C ALA A 107 9.47 -12.45 -9.55
N THR A 108 8.42 -11.67 -9.33
CA THR A 108 7.77 -11.54 -8.02
C THR A 108 6.34 -12.06 -8.01
N LEU A 109 5.93 -12.84 -9.01
CA LEU A 109 4.55 -13.28 -9.20
C LEU A 109 4.00 -14.07 -8.01
N ALA A 110 4.81 -14.97 -7.45
CA ALA A 110 4.40 -15.80 -6.32
C ALA A 110 4.11 -14.98 -5.05
N GLU A 111 4.99 -14.01 -4.76
CA GLU A 111 4.77 -13.10 -3.63
C GLU A 111 3.59 -12.16 -3.89
N LEU A 112 3.47 -11.66 -5.12
CA LEU A 112 2.39 -10.77 -5.52
C LEU A 112 1.02 -11.47 -5.39
N ALA A 113 0.95 -12.75 -5.73
CA ALA A 113 -0.28 -13.53 -5.64
C ALA A 113 -0.90 -13.53 -4.24
N THR A 114 -0.10 -13.41 -3.19
CA THR A 114 -0.55 -13.41 -1.78
C THR A 114 -0.68 -12.02 -1.16
N ALA A 115 -0.23 -10.97 -1.86
CA ALA A 115 -0.12 -9.62 -1.31
C ALA A 115 -1.47 -8.92 -1.08
N PHE A 116 -2.56 -9.41 -1.67
CA PHE A 116 -3.88 -8.76 -1.65
C PHE A 116 -4.83 -9.26 -0.56
N SER A 117 -4.36 -10.10 0.35
CA SER A 117 -5.19 -10.77 1.37
C SER A 117 -6.04 -9.82 2.25
N SER A 118 -5.61 -8.57 2.41
CA SER A 118 -6.33 -7.56 3.22
C SER A 118 -7.35 -6.74 2.42
N ALA A 119 -7.39 -6.86 1.08
CA ALA A 119 -8.42 -6.25 0.25
C ALA A 119 -9.68 -7.12 0.17
N ASN A 120 -10.84 -6.53 -0.18
CA ASN A 120 -12.07 -7.24 -0.49
C ASN A 120 -12.22 -7.47 -1.99
N GLU A 121 -11.80 -6.49 -2.79
CA GLU A 121 -11.85 -6.50 -4.25
C GLU A 121 -10.49 -6.08 -4.80
N VAL A 122 -10.07 -6.74 -5.87
CA VAL A 122 -8.82 -6.40 -6.59
C VAL A 122 -9.15 -6.12 -8.04
N LEU A 123 -8.83 -4.92 -8.48
CA LEU A 123 -8.83 -4.53 -9.90
C LEU A 123 -7.39 -4.46 -10.37
N LEU A 124 -7.00 -5.39 -11.22
CA LEU A 124 -5.69 -5.43 -11.83
C LEU A 124 -5.73 -4.72 -13.18
N ALA A 125 -4.92 -3.70 -13.37
CA ALA A 125 -4.70 -3.11 -14.69
C ALA A 125 -3.73 -3.97 -15.51
N GLU A 126 -3.67 -3.74 -16.82
CA GLU A 126 -2.62 -4.32 -17.66
C GLU A 126 -1.24 -3.90 -17.18
N ILE A 127 -0.24 -4.73 -17.42
CA ILE A 127 1.14 -4.48 -16.99
C ILE A 127 1.69 -3.24 -17.70
N TYR A 128 2.10 -2.24 -16.93
CA TYR A 128 2.78 -1.06 -17.47
C TYR A 128 4.22 -1.43 -17.86
N PRO A 129 4.58 -1.36 -19.16
CA PRO A 129 5.87 -1.87 -19.65
C PRO A 129 7.06 -1.00 -19.29
N ALA A 130 6.86 0.28 -18.97
CA ALA A 130 7.90 1.29 -18.79
C ALA A 130 8.86 1.33 -20.01
N ARG A 131 10.10 0.85 -19.83
CA ARG A 131 11.11 0.79 -20.90
C ARG A 131 11.25 -0.58 -21.53
N GLU A 132 10.51 -1.58 -21.05
CA GLU A 132 10.53 -2.94 -21.59
C GLU A 132 9.66 -3.02 -22.84
N ARG A 133 10.05 -3.93 -23.75
CA ARG A 133 9.23 -4.27 -24.91
C ARG A 133 8.49 -5.58 -24.62
N LYS A 134 7.19 -5.60 -24.90
CA LYS A 134 6.41 -6.83 -24.83
C LYS A 134 6.91 -7.82 -25.88
N THR A 135 7.14 -9.05 -25.47
CA THR A 135 7.47 -10.19 -26.35
C THR A 135 6.39 -11.26 -26.22
N GLU A 136 6.47 -12.30 -27.05
CA GLU A 136 5.54 -13.45 -26.95
C GLU A 136 5.71 -14.21 -25.63
N GLN A 137 6.89 -14.15 -25.02
CA GLN A 137 7.20 -14.78 -23.74
C GLN A 137 6.87 -13.90 -22.52
N SER A 138 6.54 -12.62 -22.73
CA SER A 138 6.22 -11.71 -21.62
C SER A 138 4.97 -12.16 -20.87
N ILE A 139 5.02 -12.13 -19.53
CA ILE A 139 3.86 -12.38 -18.68
C ILE A 139 2.72 -11.42 -19.05
N THR A 140 1.50 -11.89 -18.95
CA THR A 140 0.28 -11.14 -19.28
C THR A 140 -0.53 -10.81 -18.02
N GLY A 141 -1.37 -9.76 -18.08
CA GLY A 141 -2.30 -9.44 -17.00
C GLY A 141 -3.23 -10.60 -16.65
N ILE A 142 -3.63 -11.42 -17.64
CA ILE A 142 -4.46 -12.62 -17.42
C ILE A 142 -3.73 -13.62 -16.53
N GLN A 143 -2.46 -13.92 -16.82
CA GLN A 143 -1.67 -14.85 -16.00
C GLN A 143 -1.48 -14.34 -14.58
N VAL A 144 -1.33 -13.02 -14.40
CA VAL A 144 -1.25 -12.41 -13.06
C VAL A 144 -2.58 -12.58 -12.31
N VAL A 145 -3.72 -12.33 -12.97
CA VAL A 145 -5.06 -12.55 -12.37
C VAL A 145 -5.25 -14.03 -12.01
N GLU A 146 -4.88 -14.96 -12.88
CA GLU A 146 -4.99 -16.38 -12.61
C GLU A 146 -4.19 -16.78 -11.36
N GLU A 147 -2.97 -16.25 -11.20
CA GLU A 147 -2.14 -16.56 -10.05
C GLU A 147 -2.70 -15.96 -8.75
N ILE A 148 -3.10 -14.69 -8.78
CA ILE A 148 -3.74 -14.03 -7.62
C ILE A 148 -5.05 -14.76 -7.24
N SER A 149 -5.83 -15.22 -8.22
CA SER A 149 -7.11 -15.90 -7.99
C SER A 149 -6.99 -17.23 -7.23
N LYS A 150 -5.81 -17.82 -7.15
CA LYS A 150 -5.55 -18.98 -6.30
C LYS A 150 -5.60 -18.63 -4.81
N HIS A 151 -5.40 -17.36 -4.46
CA HIS A 151 -5.30 -16.87 -3.08
C HIS A 151 -6.36 -15.81 -2.74
N HIS A 152 -7.01 -15.20 -3.73
CA HIS A 152 -8.00 -14.14 -3.54
C HIS A 152 -9.26 -14.39 -4.38
N LYS A 153 -10.45 -14.29 -3.74
CA LYS A 153 -11.72 -14.69 -4.36
C LYS A 153 -12.28 -13.68 -5.38
N SER A 154 -11.87 -12.42 -5.29
CA SER A 154 -12.41 -11.34 -6.13
C SER A 154 -11.28 -10.55 -6.76
N VAL A 155 -10.84 -11.01 -7.94
CA VAL A 155 -9.81 -10.39 -8.76
C VAL A 155 -10.33 -10.24 -10.19
N ARG A 156 -10.17 -9.05 -10.76
CA ARG A 156 -10.63 -8.76 -12.13
C ARG A 156 -9.58 -7.97 -12.88
N LEU A 157 -9.29 -8.39 -14.11
CA LEU A 157 -8.48 -7.63 -15.04
C LEU A 157 -9.32 -6.48 -15.61
N VAL A 158 -8.75 -5.28 -15.68
CA VAL A 158 -9.33 -4.12 -16.35
C VAL A 158 -8.43 -3.69 -17.49
N ALA A 159 -9.02 -3.47 -18.66
CA ALA A 159 -8.25 -3.20 -19.88
C ALA A 159 -7.52 -1.84 -19.85
N ASN A 160 -8.06 -0.85 -19.15
CA ASN A 160 -7.52 0.50 -19.07
C ASN A 160 -8.15 1.29 -17.90
N LYS A 161 -7.72 2.53 -17.74
CA LYS A 161 -8.19 3.44 -16.66
C LYS A 161 -9.69 3.74 -16.77
N GLU A 162 -10.20 3.87 -17.98
CA GLU A 162 -11.61 4.15 -18.26
C GLU A 162 -12.49 2.98 -17.84
N ALA A 163 -12.07 1.76 -18.15
CA ALA A 163 -12.77 0.54 -17.73
C ALA A 163 -12.73 0.38 -16.19
N ALA A 164 -11.58 0.64 -15.55
CA ALA A 164 -11.47 0.64 -14.10
C ALA A 164 -12.42 1.66 -13.46
N LEU A 165 -12.40 2.90 -13.96
CA LEU A 165 -13.28 3.97 -13.46
C LEU A 165 -14.76 3.66 -13.67
N GLY A 166 -15.13 3.11 -14.83
CA GLY A 166 -16.50 2.69 -15.12
C GLY A 166 -17.01 1.64 -14.14
N LEU A 167 -16.19 0.63 -13.86
CA LEU A 167 -16.49 -0.43 -12.90
C LEU A 167 -16.61 0.12 -11.47
N LEU A 168 -15.65 0.94 -11.05
CA LEU A 168 -15.68 1.57 -9.73
C LEU A 168 -16.94 2.43 -9.55
N LYS A 169 -17.29 3.27 -10.53
CA LYS A 169 -18.52 4.09 -10.49
C LYS A 169 -19.81 3.26 -10.40
N ALA A 170 -19.83 2.08 -10.99
CA ALA A 170 -21.00 1.21 -10.97
C ALA A 170 -21.15 0.42 -9.66
N GLU A 171 -20.05 0.08 -9.00
CA GLU A 171 -20.06 -0.87 -7.88
C GLU A 171 -19.74 -0.27 -6.51
N LEU A 172 -19.04 0.88 -6.45
CA LEU A 172 -18.71 1.54 -5.19
C LEU A 172 -19.95 1.97 -4.43
N LYS A 173 -19.89 1.85 -3.11
CA LYS A 173 -20.95 2.26 -2.18
C LYS A 173 -20.40 3.23 -1.13
N PRO A 174 -21.26 4.10 -0.56
CA PRO A 174 -20.86 4.89 0.59
C PRO A 174 -20.28 4.02 1.70
N GLY A 175 -19.13 4.39 2.21
CA GLY A 175 -18.36 3.61 3.17
C GLY A 175 -17.19 2.85 2.57
N ASP A 176 -17.14 2.63 1.26
CA ASP A 176 -16.02 1.93 0.61
C ASP A 176 -14.73 2.77 0.63
N VAL A 177 -13.60 2.06 0.62
CA VAL A 177 -12.26 2.64 0.54
C VAL A 177 -11.56 2.11 -0.70
N VAL A 178 -11.01 3.00 -1.50
CA VAL A 178 -10.24 2.66 -2.70
C VAL A 178 -8.77 2.99 -2.47
N ILE A 179 -7.91 2.01 -2.66
CA ILE A 179 -6.45 2.18 -2.61
C ILE A 179 -5.92 2.00 -4.03
N VAL A 180 -5.42 3.07 -4.62
CA VAL A 180 -4.80 3.05 -5.95
C VAL A 180 -3.30 2.86 -5.76
N MET A 181 -2.76 1.81 -6.36
CA MET A 181 -1.34 1.44 -6.27
C MET A 181 -0.77 1.34 -7.69
N ALA A 182 -0.02 2.36 -8.08
CA ALA A 182 0.59 2.49 -9.41
C ALA A 182 1.91 3.27 -9.34
N VAL A 183 2.71 3.21 -10.37
CA VAL A 183 3.98 3.97 -10.50
C VAL A 183 3.80 5.29 -11.24
#